data_34ff230f210c0e6b03d92f849f4c1dbd
#
_entry.id   34ff230f210c0e6b03d92f849f4c1dbd
#
_cell.length_a   1.000
_cell.length_b   1.000
_cell.length_c   1.000
_cell.angle_alpha   90.00
_cell.angle_beta   90.00
_cell.angle_gamma   90.00
#
_symmetry.space_group_name_H-M   'P 1'
#
loop_
_entity.id
_entity.type
_entity.pdbx_description
1 polymer ?
#
loop_
_entity_poly.entity_id
_entity_poly.type
_entity_poly.pdbx_seq_one_letter_code
_entity_poly.pdbx_strand_id
1 'polypeptide(L)'
;MGLNVDRTLKAAKKLEALNKPSEAEALYRNILDVYPKNKRAMTALKKVRHAANHPLSLPDSDRAVLKHLTFLYGQEKYQNIIELRAQIASRYPESAPLFNIIGSAFARLGAFDDAVTTFLYALERDPQNVNLYNNLGESFGRLGNYQAALTSFRTATDLDPQFSKAFYNMANTFFALGDTAAAIDIYKKSIALKPEFAPAANNLGAAYLKAGQISEAFQSFARALRLNPQYEEAFANLYNLSIQCPWQRREFSKLKKRMQPFSGVKTRVLALIDAYIGQDSISVEAELSALKLAERGNAFNALSAADQIFCLAYYNLIQALEAQNKGFMSKKSDGSETRLIYHLGESHCLSFAHLKLRLEGQTYKVQPVISFGTKVFHLSDAVQRPFSEILRAQLRYLPKRSKVMLSFGEIDCRLHEGFLAVAEARDIELKDLIAETISGYLRFVCGLALEMQHQIFILNVPAPLHSSKSSAAENASVANIVHLFNQNLAYQMHKSDMGLVDLHKFTCGSEGFSNRRFHCDDSHLDGRALQEIDRQLSWDYAGANPV
;
A
#
# COMPACT_ATOMS: atom_id res chain seq x y z
N MET A 1 45.78 -34.83 16.60
CA MET A 1 46.01 -34.25 15.24
C MET A 1 46.67 -32.88 15.44
N GLY A 2 47.90 -32.67 14.97
CA GLY A 2 48.61 -31.40 15.13
C GLY A 2 47.97 -30.27 14.31
N LEU A 3 47.98 -29.05 14.85
CA LEU A 3 47.42 -27.86 14.18
C LEU A 3 48.20 -27.60 12.87
N ASN A 4 47.50 -27.62 11.73
CA ASN A 4 48.10 -27.30 10.44
C ASN A 4 48.21 -25.79 10.28
N VAL A 5 49.39 -25.24 10.59
CA VAL A 5 49.64 -23.78 10.63
C VAL A 5 49.33 -23.09 9.30
N ASP A 6 49.76 -23.66 8.17
CA ASP A 6 49.56 -23.01 6.86
C ASP A 6 48.09 -22.97 6.44
N ARG A 7 47.33 -24.02 6.75
CA ARG A 7 45.86 -24.05 6.51
C ARG A 7 45.13 -23.04 7.40
N THR A 8 45.53 -22.93 8.67
CA THR A 8 44.94 -21.99 9.63
C THR A 8 45.27 -20.53 9.28
N LEU A 9 46.52 -20.26 8.84
CA LEU A 9 46.94 -18.96 8.33
C LEU A 9 46.13 -18.53 7.07
N LYS A 10 45.89 -19.47 6.14
CA LYS A 10 45.05 -19.20 4.96
C LYS A 10 43.62 -18.92 5.35
N ALA A 11 43.06 -19.67 6.30
CA ALA A 11 41.68 -19.45 6.79
C ALA A 11 41.55 -18.08 7.48
N ALA A 12 42.52 -17.72 8.35
CA ALA A 12 42.53 -16.42 9.01
C ALA A 12 42.64 -15.26 8.01
N LYS A 13 43.52 -15.36 6.99
CA LYS A 13 43.59 -14.35 5.90
C LYS A 13 42.29 -14.23 5.09
N LYS A 14 41.59 -15.34 4.86
CA LYS A 14 40.28 -15.32 4.21
C LYS A 14 39.24 -14.59 5.06
N LEU A 15 39.29 -14.76 6.38
CA LEU A 15 38.41 -14.04 7.33
C LEU A 15 38.75 -12.55 7.39
N GLU A 16 40.05 -12.16 7.31
CA GLU A 16 40.44 -10.75 7.15
C GLU A 16 39.85 -10.15 5.88
N ALA A 17 39.92 -10.86 4.75
CA ALA A 17 39.35 -10.42 3.48
C ALA A 17 37.82 -10.31 3.51
N LEU A 18 37.15 -11.12 4.35
CA LEU A 18 35.70 -11.08 4.61
C LEU A 18 35.34 -10.08 5.71
N ASN A 19 36.28 -9.24 6.17
CA ASN A 19 36.11 -8.24 7.23
C ASN A 19 35.55 -8.81 8.55
N LYS A 20 36.07 -9.98 8.95
CA LYS A 20 35.75 -10.67 10.21
C LYS A 20 36.99 -10.73 11.13
N PRO A 21 37.45 -9.56 11.65
CA PRO A 21 38.74 -9.47 12.38
C PRO A 21 38.75 -10.28 13.66
N SER A 22 37.63 -10.35 14.40
CA SER A 22 37.57 -11.14 15.64
C SER A 22 37.74 -12.65 15.41
N GLU A 23 37.15 -13.18 14.34
CA GLU A 23 37.29 -14.58 13.95
C GLU A 23 38.71 -14.86 13.43
N ALA A 24 39.30 -13.92 12.68
CA ALA A 24 40.69 -14.01 12.22
C ALA A 24 41.68 -13.95 13.40
N GLU A 25 41.46 -13.05 14.38
CA GLU A 25 42.25 -12.95 15.60
C GLU A 25 42.26 -14.27 16.40
N ALA A 26 41.09 -14.90 16.56
CA ALA A 26 40.98 -16.19 17.25
C ALA A 26 41.81 -17.26 16.57
N LEU A 27 41.83 -17.33 15.24
CA LEU A 27 42.68 -18.29 14.52
C LEU A 27 44.18 -17.99 14.65
N TYR A 28 44.58 -16.71 14.66
CA TYR A 28 45.98 -16.35 14.90
C TYR A 28 46.43 -16.66 16.34
N ARG A 29 45.56 -16.44 17.33
CA ARG A 29 45.81 -16.85 18.73
C ARG A 29 45.97 -18.35 18.82
N ASN A 30 45.11 -19.17 18.24
CA ASN A 30 45.22 -20.62 18.22
C ASN A 30 46.57 -21.12 17.66
N ILE A 31 47.11 -20.42 16.65
CA ILE A 31 48.44 -20.76 16.14
C ILE A 31 49.51 -20.41 17.18
N LEU A 32 49.40 -19.27 17.85
CA LEU A 32 50.42 -18.81 18.83
C LEU A 32 50.36 -19.58 20.15
N ASP A 33 49.21 -20.11 20.53
CA ASP A 33 49.06 -20.98 21.71
C ASP A 33 49.82 -22.30 21.53
N VAL A 34 49.88 -22.82 20.29
CA VAL A 34 50.62 -24.05 19.98
C VAL A 34 52.07 -23.74 19.54
N TYR A 35 52.30 -22.64 18.85
CA TYR A 35 53.59 -22.20 18.30
C TYR A 35 53.91 -20.75 18.67
N PRO A 36 54.32 -20.44 19.91
CA PRO A 36 54.45 -19.06 20.43
C PRO A 36 55.45 -18.19 19.64
N LYS A 37 56.43 -18.80 18.96
CA LYS A 37 57.46 -18.10 18.16
C LYS A 37 57.10 -17.98 16.67
N ASN A 38 55.86 -18.26 16.25
CA ASN A 38 55.48 -18.15 14.86
C ASN A 38 55.37 -16.68 14.41
N LYS A 39 56.46 -16.21 13.75
CA LYS A 39 56.57 -14.80 13.30
C LYS A 39 55.42 -14.37 12.37
N ARG A 40 54.88 -15.27 11.50
CA ARG A 40 53.79 -14.96 10.58
C ARG A 40 52.49 -14.69 11.33
N ALA A 41 52.15 -15.54 12.30
CA ALA A 41 50.94 -15.36 13.12
C ALA A 41 51.07 -14.15 14.05
N MET A 42 52.22 -13.90 14.65
CA MET A 42 52.51 -12.71 15.49
C MET A 42 52.31 -11.40 14.70
N THR A 43 52.91 -11.34 13.50
CA THR A 43 52.84 -10.14 12.64
C THR A 43 51.40 -9.92 12.18
N ALA A 44 50.68 -10.97 11.78
CA ALA A 44 49.28 -10.88 11.37
C ALA A 44 48.36 -10.51 12.52
N LEU A 45 48.54 -11.10 13.70
CA LEU A 45 47.77 -10.74 14.90
C LEU A 45 48.01 -9.29 15.33
N LYS A 46 49.27 -8.82 15.30
CA LYS A 46 49.59 -7.41 15.57
C LYS A 46 48.89 -6.48 14.57
N LYS A 47 48.86 -6.86 13.30
CA LYS A 47 48.18 -6.12 12.23
C LYS A 47 46.65 -6.09 12.43
N VAL A 48 46.02 -7.23 12.74
CA VAL A 48 44.60 -7.34 13.01
C VAL A 48 44.19 -6.55 14.26
N ARG A 49 44.97 -6.65 15.34
CA ARG A 49 44.77 -5.86 16.57
C ARG A 49 44.98 -4.37 16.35
N HIS A 50 46.00 -3.98 15.58
CA HIS A 50 46.22 -2.57 15.23
C HIS A 50 45.03 -2.02 14.39
N ALA A 51 44.50 -2.82 13.46
CA ALA A 51 43.33 -2.48 12.70
C ALA A 51 42.03 -2.45 13.56
N ALA A 52 41.94 -3.30 14.59
CA ALA A 52 40.81 -3.33 15.53
C ALA A 52 40.87 -2.23 16.60
N ASN A 53 42.09 -1.81 17.00
CA ASN A 53 42.30 -0.80 18.05
C ASN A 53 42.53 0.62 17.51
N HIS A 54 42.76 0.81 16.21
CA HIS A 54 42.66 2.12 15.58
C HIS A 54 41.39 2.22 14.78
N PRO A 55 40.45 3.08 15.19
CA PRO A 55 39.31 3.40 14.38
C PRO A 55 39.79 3.96 13.05
N LEU A 56 39.48 3.24 11.97
CA LEU A 56 39.57 3.64 10.57
C LEU A 56 40.63 4.72 10.27
N SER A 57 41.89 4.29 10.03
CA SER A 57 42.92 5.21 9.53
C SER A 57 42.55 5.64 8.10
N LEU A 58 42.33 6.95 7.92
CA LEU A 58 42.08 7.50 6.59
C LEU A 58 43.31 7.32 5.68
N PRO A 59 43.11 6.92 4.42
CA PRO A 59 44.17 6.96 3.40
C PRO A 59 44.74 8.37 3.24
N ASP A 60 45.98 8.45 2.69
CA ASP A 60 46.74 9.70 2.61
C ASP A 60 46.33 10.65 1.50
N SER A 61 45.39 10.29 0.64
CA SER A 61 44.85 11.18 -0.41
C SER A 61 43.34 11.23 -0.42
N ASP A 62 42.77 12.39 -0.76
CA ASP A 62 41.35 12.64 -0.94
C ASP A 62 40.69 11.57 -1.83
N ARG A 63 41.31 11.29 -2.99
CA ARG A 63 40.81 10.26 -3.92
C ARG A 63 40.76 8.85 -3.30
N ALA A 64 41.74 8.50 -2.46
CA ALA A 64 41.77 7.21 -1.81
C ALA A 64 40.75 7.14 -0.69
N VAL A 65 40.51 8.24 0.05
CA VAL A 65 39.45 8.36 1.05
C VAL A 65 38.08 8.23 0.35
N LEU A 66 37.86 8.93 -0.76
CA LEU A 66 36.63 8.85 -1.52
C LEU A 66 36.32 7.40 -1.95
N LYS A 67 37.33 6.70 -2.48
CA LYS A 67 37.20 5.28 -2.85
C LYS A 67 36.87 4.39 -1.63
N HIS A 68 37.48 4.67 -0.50
CA HIS A 68 37.20 3.95 0.75
C HIS A 68 35.77 4.20 1.25
N LEU A 69 35.33 5.45 1.29
CA LEU A 69 33.96 5.79 1.69
C LEU A 69 32.91 5.22 0.73
N THR A 70 33.19 5.26 -0.58
CA THR A 70 32.31 4.64 -1.59
C THR A 70 32.18 3.13 -1.38
N PHE A 71 33.28 2.46 -1.02
CA PHE A 71 33.27 1.04 -0.67
C PHE A 71 32.45 0.78 0.60
N LEU A 72 32.66 1.56 1.67
CA LEU A 72 31.87 1.45 2.91
C LEU A 72 30.38 1.68 2.66
N TYR A 73 30.04 2.68 1.84
CA TYR A 73 28.67 3.00 1.45
C TYR A 73 28.02 1.84 0.70
N GLY A 74 28.74 1.22 -0.24
CA GLY A 74 28.27 0.03 -0.96
C GLY A 74 28.13 -1.22 -0.09
N GLN A 75 28.81 -1.26 1.08
CA GLN A 75 28.66 -2.30 2.11
C GLN A 75 27.61 -1.94 3.18
N GLU A 76 26.84 -0.86 2.98
CA GLU A 76 25.85 -0.33 3.93
C GLU A 76 26.41 0.02 5.32
N LYS A 77 27.71 0.25 5.43
CA LYS A 77 28.42 0.61 6.67
C LYS A 77 28.37 2.11 6.92
N TYR A 78 27.16 2.65 6.96
CA TYR A 78 26.93 4.09 7.08
C TYR A 78 27.48 4.67 8.38
N GLN A 79 27.34 3.96 9.50
CA GLN A 79 27.85 4.39 10.79
C GLN A 79 29.38 4.60 10.78
N ASN A 80 30.11 3.70 10.13
CA ASN A 80 31.57 3.81 9.99
C ASN A 80 31.98 5.04 9.17
N ILE A 81 31.18 5.44 8.18
CA ILE A 81 31.40 6.67 7.40
C ILE A 81 31.25 7.89 8.30
N ILE A 82 30.21 7.92 9.15
CA ILE A 82 29.94 9.02 10.07
C ILE A 82 31.03 9.17 11.12
N GLU A 83 31.57 8.08 11.66
CA GLU A 83 32.66 8.07 12.61
C GLU A 83 33.95 8.72 12.04
N LEU A 84 34.17 8.62 10.72
CA LEU A 84 35.28 9.26 10.03
C LEU A 84 35.09 10.76 9.78
N ARG A 85 33.87 11.30 9.97
CA ARG A 85 33.53 12.70 9.64
C ARG A 85 34.52 13.72 10.23
N ALA A 86 34.84 13.60 11.52
CA ALA A 86 35.72 14.54 12.19
C ALA A 86 37.14 14.54 11.62
N GLN A 87 37.69 13.36 11.31
CA GLN A 87 39.01 13.22 10.69
C GLN A 87 39.01 13.76 9.26
N ILE A 88 37.92 13.53 8.49
CA ILE A 88 37.76 14.03 7.13
C ILE A 88 37.66 15.56 7.15
N ALA A 89 36.87 16.15 8.04
CA ALA A 89 36.72 17.58 8.18
C ALA A 89 38.05 18.28 8.55
N SER A 90 38.91 17.61 9.34
CA SER A 90 40.24 18.12 9.70
C SER A 90 41.25 18.03 8.55
N ARG A 91 41.25 16.92 7.78
CA ARG A 91 42.26 16.66 6.74
C ARG A 91 41.85 17.14 5.34
N TYR A 92 40.58 17.13 5.04
CA TYR A 92 40.04 17.40 3.70
C TYR A 92 38.81 18.34 3.75
N PRO A 93 38.90 19.50 4.40
CA PRO A 93 37.76 20.38 4.63
C PRO A 93 37.12 20.91 3.33
N GLU A 94 37.91 20.97 2.26
CA GLU A 94 37.47 21.52 0.95
C GLU A 94 36.92 20.45 -0.01
N SER A 95 36.84 19.18 0.41
CA SER A 95 36.41 18.11 -0.48
C SER A 95 34.91 17.90 -0.48
N ALA A 96 34.17 18.63 -1.31
CA ALA A 96 32.74 18.46 -1.50
C ALA A 96 32.30 17.00 -1.78
N PRO A 97 33.04 16.19 -2.58
CA PRO A 97 32.67 14.78 -2.81
C PRO A 97 32.67 13.92 -1.54
N LEU A 98 33.59 14.15 -0.59
CA LEU A 98 33.63 13.41 0.67
C LEU A 98 32.42 13.75 1.54
N PHE A 99 32.08 15.04 1.64
CA PHE A 99 30.89 15.47 2.39
C PHE A 99 29.59 15.04 1.72
N ASN A 100 29.54 14.88 0.40
CA ASN A 100 28.40 14.30 -0.29
C ASN A 100 28.12 12.85 0.16
N ILE A 101 29.17 12.03 0.30
CA ILE A 101 29.03 10.65 0.79
C ILE A 101 28.64 10.63 2.27
N ILE A 102 29.22 11.51 3.10
CA ILE A 102 28.87 11.61 4.53
C ILE A 102 27.42 12.03 4.69
N GLY A 103 26.96 13.07 3.98
CA GLY A 103 25.58 13.50 3.98
C GLY A 103 24.62 12.40 3.52
N SER A 104 25.01 11.66 2.48
CA SER A 104 24.26 10.50 2.01
C SER A 104 24.20 9.37 3.04
N ALA A 105 25.26 9.15 3.82
CA ALA A 105 25.26 8.16 4.91
C ALA A 105 24.32 8.59 6.06
N PHE A 106 24.30 9.87 6.43
CA PHE A 106 23.33 10.41 7.38
C PHE A 106 21.89 10.20 6.89
N ALA A 107 21.60 10.53 5.63
CA ALA A 107 20.28 10.35 5.03
C ALA A 107 19.85 8.87 5.04
N ARG A 108 20.76 7.93 4.78
CA ARG A 108 20.47 6.48 4.83
C ARG A 108 20.16 5.97 6.24
N LEU A 109 20.70 6.62 7.29
CA LEU A 109 20.40 6.33 8.69
C LEU A 109 19.19 7.09 9.22
N GLY A 110 18.53 7.91 8.39
CA GLY A 110 17.37 8.71 8.79
C GLY A 110 17.71 10.00 9.53
N ALA A 111 18.99 10.36 9.68
CA ALA A 111 19.48 11.59 10.30
C ALA A 111 19.45 12.75 9.27
N PHE A 112 18.23 13.17 8.88
CA PHE A 112 18.05 14.08 7.75
C PHE A 112 18.54 15.50 8.05
N ASP A 113 18.46 15.99 9.29
CA ASP A 113 18.98 17.30 9.69
C ASP A 113 20.52 17.37 9.55
N ASP A 114 21.23 16.31 9.99
CA ASP A 114 22.66 16.18 9.81
C ASP A 114 23.03 16.06 8.32
N ALA A 115 22.21 15.35 7.53
CA ALA A 115 22.39 15.26 6.08
C ALA A 115 22.27 16.64 5.41
N VAL A 116 21.23 17.41 5.73
CA VAL A 116 21.02 18.78 5.24
C VAL A 116 22.23 19.67 5.57
N THR A 117 22.65 19.69 6.84
CA THR A 117 23.81 20.49 7.28
C THR A 117 25.08 20.10 6.51
N THR A 118 25.30 18.79 6.31
CA THR A 118 26.47 18.28 5.60
C THR A 118 26.44 18.61 4.10
N PHE A 119 25.26 18.53 3.45
CA PHE A 119 25.11 18.91 2.05
C PHE A 119 25.27 20.41 1.84
N LEU A 120 24.76 21.25 2.73
CA LEU A 120 24.97 22.70 2.69
C LEU A 120 26.46 23.05 2.80
N TYR A 121 27.17 22.40 3.74
CA TYR A 121 28.61 22.56 3.87
C TYR A 121 29.37 22.17 2.58
N ALA A 122 28.94 21.08 1.93
CA ALA A 122 29.52 20.67 0.65
C ALA A 122 29.21 21.65 -0.49
N LEU A 123 28.00 22.24 -0.51
CA LEU A 123 27.59 23.21 -1.53
C LEU A 123 28.33 24.55 -1.43
N GLU A 124 28.79 24.97 -0.24
CA GLU A 124 29.68 26.13 -0.10
C GLU A 124 31.00 25.95 -0.86
N ARG A 125 31.45 24.70 -1.07
CA ARG A 125 32.70 24.34 -1.75
C ARG A 125 32.52 23.98 -3.22
N ASP A 126 31.33 23.47 -3.56
CA ASP A 126 30.98 23.13 -4.95
C ASP A 126 29.54 23.56 -5.25
N PRO A 127 29.32 24.89 -5.48
CA PRO A 127 27.98 25.45 -5.70
C PRO A 127 27.31 25.01 -7.02
N GLN A 128 28.03 24.37 -7.92
CA GLN A 128 27.51 23.89 -9.20
C GLN A 128 27.19 22.41 -9.21
N ASN A 129 27.25 21.75 -8.04
CA ASN A 129 27.07 20.31 -7.96
C ASN A 129 25.59 19.88 -7.92
N VAL A 130 25.11 19.46 -9.06
CA VAL A 130 23.71 18.99 -9.28
C VAL A 130 23.30 17.88 -8.31
N ASN A 131 24.23 16.94 -8.03
CA ASN A 131 23.92 15.82 -7.13
C ASN A 131 23.72 16.29 -5.69
N LEU A 132 24.48 17.29 -5.22
CA LEU A 132 24.31 17.87 -3.89
C LEU A 132 22.95 18.52 -3.73
N TYR A 133 22.51 19.32 -4.70
CA TYR A 133 21.17 19.91 -4.68
C TYR A 133 20.07 18.84 -4.70
N ASN A 134 20.23 17.78 -5.52
CA ASN A 134 19.27 16.69 -5.52
C ASN A 134 19.20 15.97 -4.15
N ASN A 135 20.34 15.68 -3.54
CA ASN A 135 20.39 14.97 -2.25
C ASN A 135 19.89 15.86 -1.10
N LEU A 136 20.18 17.17 -1.16
CA LEU A 136 19.64 18.17 -0.24
C LEU A 136 18.11 18.24 -0.34
N GLY A 137 17.57 18.30 -1.56
CA GLY A 137 16.13 18.31 -1.80
C GLY A 137 15.45 17.04 -1.31
N GLU A 138 16.07 15.88 -1.52
CA GLU A 138 15.56 14.59 -0.99
C GLU A 138 15.51 14.61 0.56
N SER A 139 16.55 15.13 1.22
CA SER A 139 16.60 15.26 2.68
C SER A 139 15.55 16.22 3.23
N PHE A 140 15.35 17.38 2.59
CA PHE A 140 14.27 18.30 2.95
C PHE A 140 12.88 17.67 2.77
N GLY A 141 12.68 16.92 1.68
CA GLY A 141 11.43 16.19 1.44
C GLY A 141 11.11 15.17 2.54
N ARG A 142 12.15 14.48 3.03
CA ARG A 142 12.02 13.50 4.15
C ARG A 142 11.72 14.19 5.50
N LEU A 143 12.15 15.43 5.69
CA LEU A 143 11.80 16.27 6.84
C LEU A 143 10.42 16.92 6.71
N GLY A 144 9.71 16.72 5.59
CA GLY A 144 8.43 17.38 5.32
C GLY A 144 8.55 18.84 4.85
N ASN A 145 9.79 19.35 4.70
CA ASN A 145 10.01 20.71 4.19
C ASN A 145 9.95 20.70 2.65
N TYR A 146 8.77 20.50 2.12
CA TYR A 146 8.54 20.34 0.67
C TYR A 146 8.92 21.59 -0.14
N GLN A 147 8.77 22.79 0.43
CA GLN A 147 9.14 24.03 -0.28
C GLN A 147 10.65 24.13 -0.50
N ALA A 148 11.45 23.84 0.53
CA ALA A 148 12.91 23.79 0.41
C ALA A 148 13.38 22.67 -0.53
N ALA A 149 12.70 21.52 -0.49
CA ALA A 149 12.94 20.42 -1.40
C ALA A 149 12.73 20.84 -2.87
N LEU A 150 11.59 21.48 -3.19
CA LEU A 150 11.30 21.97 -4.54
C LEU A 150 12.32 23.01 -5.01
N THR A 151 12.73 23.93 -4.13
CA THR A 151 13.78 24.91 -4.44
C THR A 151 15.09 24.21 -4.81
N SER A 152 15.51 23.23 -4.01
CA SER A 152 16.74 22.47 -4.27
C SER A 152 16.67 21.69 -5.59
N PHE A 153 15.53 21.02 -5.87
CA PHE A 153 15.37 20.30 -7.14
C PHE A 153 15.31 21.23 -8.35
N ARG A 154 14.69 22.40 -8.23
CA ARG A 154 14.71 23.42 -9.30
C ARG A 154 16.13 23.87 -9.59
N THR A 155 16.92 24.21 -8.58
CA THR A 155 18.33 24.56 -8.77
C THR A 155 19.09 23.43 -9.47
N ALA A 156 18.85 22.15 -9.07
CA ALA A 156 19.47 21.01 -9.74
C ALA A 156 19.07 20.90 -11.22
N THR A 157 17.81 21.15 -11.57
CA THR A 157 17.32 21.10 -12.97
C THR A 157 17.71 22.32 -13.79
N ASP A 158 17.95 23.47 -13.17
CA ASP A 158 18.47 24.67 -13.83
C ASP A 158 19.95 24.51 -14.17
N LEU A 159 20.72 23.85 -13.27
CA LEU A 159 22.14 23.54 -13.50
C LEU A 159 22.32 22.41 -14.54
N ASP A 160 21.50 21.39 -14.49
CA ASP A 160 21.48 20.31 -15.48
C ASP A 160 20.05 19.95 -15.91
N PRO A 161 19.57 20.54 -17.02
CA PRO A 161 18.23 20.23 -17.56
C PRO A 161 18.03 18.78 -18.03
N GLN A 162 19.10 17.98 -18.12
CA GLN A 162 19.04 16.56 -18.47
C GLN A 162 19.03 15.63 -17.26
N PHE A 163 19.08 16.16 -16.04
CA PHE A 163 19.15 15.38 -14.81
C PHE A 163 17.79 14.79 -14.43
N SER A 164 17.40 13.72 -15.09
CA SER A 164 16.13 13.00 -14.92
C SER A 164 15.77 12.68 -13.45
N LYS A 165 16.78 12.39 -12.59
CA LYS A 165 16.54 12.05 -11.17
C LYS A 165 15.97 13.23 -10.39
N ALA A 166 16.43 14.47 -10.64
CA ALA A 166 15.89 15.65 -9.97
C ALA A 166 14.42 15.89 -10.37
N PHE A 167 14.07 15.73 -11.64
CA PHE A 167 12.67 15.80 -12.07
C PHE A 167 11.82 14.74 -11.39
N TYR A 168 12.30 13.50 -11.29
CA TYR A 168 11.60 12.43 -10.58
C TYR A 168 11.34 12.78 -9.11
N ASN A 169 12.35 13.26 -8.39
CA ASN A 169 12.22 13.63 -6.98
C ASN A 169 11.34 14.88 -6.79
N MET A 170 11.42 15.84 -7.70
CA MET A 170 10.52 17.00 -7.71
C MET A 170 9.05 16.57 -7.91
N ALA A 171 8.80 15.63 -8.83
CA ALA A 171 7.47 15.08 -9.05
C ALA A 171 6.93 14.33 -7.82
N ASN A 172 7.77 13.55 -7.13
CA ASN A 172 7.42 12.92 -5.86
C ASN A 172 7.00 13.96 -4.81
N THR A 173 7.68 15.11 -4.78
CA THR A 173 7.38 16.19 -3.83
C THR A 173 6.04 16.87 -4.16
N PHE A 174 5.75 17.15 -5.43
CA PHE A 174 4.43 17.65 -5.86
C PHE A 174 3.31 16.66 -5.54
N PHE A 175 3.55 15.36 -5.75
CA PHE A 175 2.59 14.31 -5.42
C PHE A 175 2.29 14.24 -3.91
N ALA A 176 3.32 14.38 -3.07
CA ALA A 176 3.19 14.45 -1.60
C ALA A 176 2.41 15.69 -1.15
N LEU A 177 2.62 16.85 -1.80
CA LEU A 177 1.85 18.08 -1.59
C LEU A 177 0.39 17.99 -2.09
N GLY A 178 0.02 16.92 -2.81
CA GLY A 178 -1.31 16.77 -3.38
C GLY A 178 -1.49 17.46 -4.75
N ASP A 179 -0.49 18.17 -5.26
CA ASP A 179 -0.51 18.73 -6.61
C ASP A 179 -0.25 17.65 -7.65
N THR A 180 -1.29 16.85 -7.87
CA THR A 180 -1.24 15.69 -8.76
C THR A 180 -1.02 16.10 -10.22
N ALA A 181 -1.52 17.26 -10.64
CA ALA A 181 -1.36 17.74 -12.02
C ALA A 181 0.12 18.08 -12.31
N ALA A 182 0.74 18.88 -11.43
CA ALA A 182 2.16 19.18 -11.54
C ALA A 182 3.02 17.91 -11.46
N ALA A 183 2.69 16.97 -10.56
CA ALA A 183 3.41 15.71 -10.44
C ALA A 183 3.39 14.92 -11.76
N ILE A 184 2.23 14.78 -12.41
CA ILE A 184 2.09 14.07 -13.70
C ILE A 184 3.00 14.71 -14.76
N ASP A 185 2.98 16.04 -14.91
CA ASP A 185 3.76 16.72 -15.93
C ASP A 185 5.27 16.58 -15.70
N ILE A 186 5.71 16.66 -14.45
CA ILE A 186 7.12 16.52 -14.09
C ILE A 186 7.60 15.06 -14.21
N TYR A 187 6.75 14.05 -13.84
CA TYR A 187 7.10 12.64 -14.12
C TYR A 187 7.26 12.39 -15.63
N LYS A 188 6.40 12.95 -16.48
CA LYS A 188 6.54 12.85 -17.94
C LYS A 188 7.87 13.42 -18.42
N LYS A 189 8.33 14.56 -17.87
CA LYS A 189 9.66 15.12 -18.16
C LYS A 189 10.77 14.15 -17.75
N SER A 190 10.74 13.62 -16.55
CA SER A 190 11.72 12.64 -16.08
C SER A 190 11.79 11.41 -17.01
N ILE A 191 10.63 10.89 -17.43
CA ILE A 191 10.53 9.73 -18.33
C ILE A 191 10.99 10.07 -19.77
N ALA A 192 10.77 11.29 -20.23
CA ALA A 192 11.26 11.74 -21.53
C ALA A 192 12.80 11.79 -21.56
N LEU A 193 13.43 12.23 -20.46
CA LEU A 193 14.87 12.26 -20.29
C LEU A 193 15.49 10.86 -20.10
N LYS A 194 14.79 9.98 -19.39
CA LYS A 194 15.22 8.62 -19.12
C LYS A 194 14.07 7.62 -19.35
N PRO A 195 13.85 7.18 -20.61
CA PRO A 195 12.71 6.32 -20.97
C PRO A 195 12.65 4.95 -20.28
N GLU A 196 13.79 4.43 -19.83
CA GLU A 196 13.92 3.14 -19.11
C GLU A 196 13.79 3.27 -17.57
N PHE A 197 13.38 4.43 -17.06
CA PHE A 197 13.28 4.65 -15.62
C PHE A 197 11.96 4.08 -15.06
N ALA A 198 11.95 2.79 -14.72
CA ALA A 198 10.79 2.07 -14.21
C ALA A 198 10.14 2.72 -12.95
N PRO A 199 10.88 3.24 -11.94
CA PRO A 199 10.27 3.93 -10.81
C PRO A 199 9.43 5.14 -11.20
N ALA A 200 9.91 5.95 -12.17
CA ALA A 200 9.14 7.11 -12.63
C ALA A 200 7.85 6.69 -13.35
N ALA A 201 7.89 5.60 -14.13
CA ALA A 201 6.69 5.06 -14.77
C ALA A 201 5.68 4.52 -13.75
N ASN A 202 6.14 3.85 -12.67
CA ASN A 202 5.27 3.39 -11.58
C ASN A 202 4.61 4.58 -10.87
N ASN A 203 5.39 5.58 -10.47
CA ASN A 203 4.87 6.72 -9.73
C ASN A 203 3.97 7.62 -10.60
N LEU A 204 4.24 7.72 -11.91
CA LEU A 204 3.32 8.33 -12.86
C LEU A 204 1.98 7.58 -12.90
N GLY A 205 2.00 6.24 -12.85
CA GLY A 205 0.80 5.42 -12.75
C GLY A 205 0.00 5.73 -11.48
N ALA A 206 0.66 5.86 -10.33
CA ALA A 206 0.01 6.26 -9.08
C ALA A 206 -0.57 7.68 -9.15
N ALA A 207 0.13 8.62 -9.79
CA ALA A 207 -0.37 9.98 -9.99
C ALA A 207 -1.59 10.01 -10.92
N TYR A 208 -1.57 9.26 -12.03
CA TYR A 208 -2.74 9.11 -12.90
C TYR A 208 -3.93 8.48 -12.17
N LEU A 209 -3.69 7.44 -11.35
CA LEU A 209 -4.74 6.82 -10.56
C LEU A 209 -5.36 7.83 -9.59
N LYS A 210 -4.54 8.62 -8.88
CA LYS A 210 -5.01 9.69 -7.99
C LYS A 210 -5.80 10.78 -8.71
N ALA A 211 -5.49 11.02 -10.00
CA ALA A 211 -6.23 11.93 -10.87
C ALA A 211 -7.51 11.31 -11.49
N GLY A 212 -7.82 10.03 -11.21
CA GLY A 212 -8.94 9.31 -11.81
C GLY A 212 -8.72 8.85 -13.25
N GLN A 213 -7.51 8.96 -13.78
CA GLN A 213 -7.12 8.58 -15.15
C GLN A 213 -6.72 7.10 -15.18
N ILE A 214 -7.74 6.22 -15.11
CA ILE A 214 -7.56 4.77 -14.88
C ILE A 214 -6.76 4.10 -16.02
N SER A 215 -7.06 4.45 -17.27
CA SER A 215 -6.40 3.84 -18.44
C SER A 215 -4.93 4.20 -18.51
N GLU A 216 -4.59 5.46 -18.24
CA GLU A 216 -3.23 5.98 -18.20
C GLU A 216 -2.44 5.38 -17.03
N ALA A 217 -3.09 5.22 -15.88
CA ALA A 217 -2.51 4.53 -14.72
C ALA A 217 -2.13 3.09 -15.07
N PHE A 218 -3.06 2.33 -15.67
CA PHE A 218 -2.81 0.96 -16.10
C PHE A 218 -1.62 0.87 -17.08
N GLN A 219 -1.59 1.74 -18.10
CA GLN A 219 -0.52 1.75 -19.09
C GLN A 219 0.84 2.10 -18.45
N SER A 220 0.86 3.00 -17.48
CA SER A 220 2.08 3.44 -16.78
C SER A 220 2.65 2.34 -15.89
N PHE A 221 1.81 1.65 -15.11
CA PHE A 221 2.23 0.47 -14.33
C PHE A 221 2.70 -0.66 -15.23
N ALA A 222 1.97 -0.94 -16.33
CA ALA A 222 2.38 -1.94 -17.31
C ALA A 222 3.71 -1.59 -17.99
N ARG A 223 3.99 -0.31 -18.24
CA ARG A 223 5.29 0.18 -18.72
C ARG A 223 6.39 -0.09 -17.71
N ALA A 224 6.17 0.25 -16.42
CA ALA A 224 7.13 -0.02 -15.35
C ALA A 224 7.54 -1.51 -15.30
N LEU A 225 6.57 -2.40 -15.44
CA LEU A 225 6.78 -3.85 -15.47
C LEU A 225 7.48 -4.35 -16.74
N ARG A 226 7.23 -3.74 -17.90
CA ARG A 226 7.99 -4.06 -19.12
C ARG A 226 9.46 -3.64 -19.00
N LEU A 227 9.74 -2.53 -18.29
CA LEU A 227 11.09 -2.05 -18.05
C LEU A 227 11.82 -2.87 -16.98
N ASN A 228 11.12 -3.23 -15.91
CA ASN A 228 11.63 -4.10 -14.84
C ASN A 228 10.61 -5.17 -14.46
N PRO A 229 10.70 -6.38 -15.03
CA PRO A 229 9.78 -7.48 -14.75
C PRO A 229 9.78 -7.99 -13.30
N GLN A 230 10.78 -7.61 -12.49
CA GLN A 230 10.89 -7.96 -11.08
C GLN A 230 10.39 -6.84 -10.13
N TYR A 231 9.78 -5.78 -10.66
CA TYR A 231 9.31 -4.65 -9.86
C TYR A 231 7.97 -4.99 -9.19
N GLU A 232 8.07 -5.56 -7.99
CA GLU A 232 6.93 -6.08 -7.23
C GLU A 232 5.88 -5.00 -6.91
N GLU A 233 6.30 -3.78 -6.55
CA GLU A 233 5.38 -2.68 -6.27
C GLU A 233 4.52 -2.32 -7.49
N ALA A 234 5.13 -2.20 -8.67
CA ALA A 234 4.40 -1.93 -9.91
C ALA A 234 3.45 -3.08 -10.26
N PHE A 235 3.85 -4.33 -9.99
CA PHE A 235 2.99 -5.50 -10.15
C PHE A 235 1.79 -5.45 -9.20
N ALA A 236 2.01 -5.17 -7.91
CA ALA A 236 0.93 -5.07 -6.93
C ALA A 236 -0.06 -3.94 -7.28
N ASN A 237 0.45 -2.78 -7.72
CA ASN A 237 -0.38 -1.66 -8.17
C ASN A 237 -1.23 -2.04 -9.39
N LEU A 238 -0.63 -2.66 -10.39
CA LEU A 238 -1.34 -3.11 -11.59
C LEU A 238 -2.34 -4.23 -11.29
N TYR A 239 -1.98 -5.17 -10.40
CA TYR A 239 -2.87 -6.24 -9.98
C TYR A 239 -4.09 -5.69 -9.23
N ASN A 240 -3.86 -4.83 -8.24
CA ASN A 240 -4.93 -4.14 -7.51
C ASN A 240 -5.90 -3.46 -8.48
N LEU A 241 -5.37 -2.69 -9.43
CA LEU A 241 -6.18 -2.01 -10.44
C LEU A 241 -6.94 -3.00 -11.34
N SER A 242 -6.35 -4.14 -11.71
CA SER A 242 -7.00 -5.16 -12.55
C SER A 242 -8.15 -5.89 -11.84
N ILE A 243 -8.07 -6.01 -10.50
CA ILE A 243 -9.18 -6.57 -9.69
C ILE A 243 -10.37 -5.60 -9.69
N GLN A 244 -10.11 -4.31 -9.46
CA GLN A 244 -11.14 -3.28 -9.42
C GLN A 244 -11.71 -2.97 -10.82
N CYS A 245 -10.93 -3.18 -11.88
CA CYS A 245 -11.28 -2.86 -13.26
C CYS A 245 -11.32 -4.13 -14.11
N PRO A 246 -12.41 -4.92 -14.07
CA PRO A 246 -12.51 -6.21 -14.77
C PRO A 246 -12.25 -6.15 -16.28
N TRP A 247 -12.50 -5.00 -16.93
CA TRP A 247 -12.20 -4.77 -18.35
C TRP A 247 -10.71 -4.76 -18.66
N GLN A 248 -9.83 -4.54 -17.65
CA GLN A 248 -8.38 -4.59 -17.81
C GLN A 248 -7.78 -6.00 -17.56
N ARG A 249 -8.56 -6.94 -17.04
CA ARG A 249 -8.08 -8.30 -16.66
C ARG A 249 -7.43 -9.05 -17.81
N ARG A 250 -7.98 -8.93 -19.03
CA ARG A 250 -7.41 -9.62 -20.21
C ARG A 250 -5.98 -9.16 -20.50
N GLU A 251 -5.75 -7.86 -20.43
CA GLU A 251 -4.43 -7.26 -20.69
C GLU A 251 -3.45 -7.59 -19.56
N PHE A 252 -3.91 -7.50 -18.31
CA PHE A 252 -3.12 -7.91 -17.15
C PHE A 252 -2.72 -9.40 -17.23
N SER A 253 -3.63 -10.30 -17.59
CA SER A 253 -3.34 -11.73 -17.71
C SER A 253 -2.27 -12.04 -18.74
N LYS A 254 -2.21 -11.30 -19.85
CA LYS A 254 -1.14 -11.42 -20.85
C LYS A 254 0.22 -11.01 -20.27
N LEU A 255 0.26 -9.94 -19.48
CA LEU A 255 1.49 -9.48 -18.81
C LEU A 255 1.93 -10.47 -17.74
N LYS A 256 1.01 -10.91 -16.87
CA LYS A 256 1.27 -11.86 -15.78
C LYS A 256 1.92 -13.15 -16.26
N LYS A 257 1.48 -13.70 -17.40
CA LYS A 257 2.05 -14.92 -18.00
C LYS A 257 3.53 -14.81 -18.41
N ARG A 258 4.03 -13.59 -18.59
CA ARG A 258 5.42 -13.31 -19.00
C ARG A 258 6.35 -13.01 -17.84
N MET A 259 5.83 -13.02 -16.62
CA MET A 259 6.56 -12.62 -15.42
C MET A 259 6.84 -13.81 -14.52
N GLN A 260 7.92 -13.73 -13.76
CA GLN A 260 8.16 -14.66 -12.65
C GLN A 260 7.09 -14.45 -11.57
N PRO A 261 6.66 -15.51 -10.86
CA PRO A 261 5.72 -15.37 -9.76
C PRO A 261 6.30 -14.49 -8.66
N PHE A 262 5.54 -13.49 -8.24
CA PHE A 262 5.88 -12.71 -7.06
C PHE A 262 5.42 -13.43 -5.80
N SER A 263 6.23 -13.37 -4.74
CA SER A 263 5.98 -14.08 -3.48
C SER A 263 5.67 -13.15 -2.30
N GLY A 264 5.67 -11.85 -2.51
CA GLY A 264 5.39 -10.87 -1.46
C GLY A 264 3.97 -11.00 -0.88
N VAL A 265 3.81 -10.69 0.39
CA VAL A 265 2.54 -10.84 1.14
C VAL A 265 1.41 -10.08 0.44
N LYS A 266 1.61 -8.82 0.06
CA LYS A 266 0.59 -8.00 -0.61
C LYS A 266 0.12 -8.63 -1.92
N THR A 267 1.06 -9.12 -2.73
CA THR A 267 0.75 -9.78 -4.01
C THR A 267 -0.04 -11.06 -3.81
N ARG A 268 0.29 -11.86 -2.79
CA ARG A 268 -0.46 -13.07 -2.43
C ARG A 268 -1.88 -12.76 -1.93
N VAL A 269 -2.06 -11.71 -1.14
CA VAL A 269 -3.39 -11.27 -0.69
C VAL A 269 -4.23 -10.82 -1.89
N LEU A 270 -3.66 -10.09 -2.84
CA LEU A 270 -4.36 -9.74 -4.08
C LEU A 270 -4.72 -10.98 -4.89
N ALA A 271 -3.84 -11.99 -4.96
CA ALA A 271 -4.12 -13.25 -5.62
C ALA A 271 -5.24 -14.05 -4.92
N LEU A 272 -5.25 -14.04 -3.59
CA LEU A 272 -6.33 -14.63 -2.78
C LEU A 272 -7.68 -13.97 -3.07
N ILE A 273 -7.74 -12.63 -3.09
CA ILE A 273 -8.95 -11.87 -3.41
C ILE A 273 -9.44 -12.20 -4.84
N ASP A 274 -8.54 -12.20 -5.82
CA ASP A 274 -8.87 -12.50 -7.22
C ASP A 274 -9.38 -13.94 -7.42
N ALA A 275 -8.73 -14.91 -6.75
CA ALA A 275 -9.16 -16.30 -6.74
C ALA A 275 -10.54 -16.47 -6.09
N TYR A 276 -10.79 -15.79 -4.97
CA TYR A 276 -12.08 -15.82 -4.29
C TYR A 276 -13.20 -15.22 -5.16
N ILE A 277 -12.97 -14.05 -5.76
CA ILE A 277 -13.89 -13.43 -6.74
C ILE A 277 -14.14 -14.34 -7.96
N GLY A 278 -13.11 -15.07 -8.40
CA GLY A 278 -13.14 -15.99 -9.54
C GLY A 278 -13.75 -17.36 -9.25
N GLN A 279 -14.07 -17.69 -7.99
CA GLN A 279 -14.47 -19.04 -7.54
C GLN A 279 -13.42 -20.13 -7.81
N ASP A 280 -12.14 -19.78 -7.79
CA ASP A 280 -11.04 -20.75 -7.91
C ASP A 280 -10.63 -21.28 -6.53
N SER A 281 -11.36 -22.31 -6.05
CA SER A 281 -11.13 -22.89 -4.72
C SER A 281 -9.73 -23.48 -4.54
N ILE A 282 -9.10 -23.97 -5.60
CA ILE A 282 -7.74 -24.52 -5.54
C ILE A 282 -6.74 -23.39 -5.28
N SER A 283 -6.85 -22.28 -6.02
CA SER A 283 -6.00 -21.12 -5.80
C SER A 283 -6.27 -20.45 -4.45
N VAL A 284 -7.52 -20.38 -3.99
CA VAL A 284 -7.87 -19.88 -2.65
C VAL A 284 -7.18 -20.69 -1.55
N GLU A 285 -7.27 -22.01 -1.58
CA GLU A 285 -6.63 -22.88 -0.59
C GLU A 285 -5.10 -22.77 -0.61
N ALA A 286 -4.51 -22.70 -1.81
CA ALA A 286 -3.07 -22.54 -1.99
C ALA A 286 -2.57 -21.21 -1.40
N GLU A 287 -3.26 -20.09 -1.69
CA GLU A 287 -2.85 -18.75 -1.20
C GLU A 287 -3.10 -18.62 0.31
N LEU A 288 -4.20 -19.15 0.86
CA LEU A 288 -4.43 -19.19 2.32
C LEU A 288 -3.33 -19.97 3.04
N SER A 289 -2.91 -21.11 2.49
CA SER A 289 -1.84 -21.93 3.06
C SER A 289 -0.49 -21.21 3.05
N ALA A 290 -0.17 -20.52 1.95
CA ALA A 290 1.06 -19.74 1.80
C ALA A 290 1.08 -18.52 2.74
N LEU A 291 -0.06 -17.80 2.86
CA LEU A 291 -0.18 -16.64 3.76
C LEU A 291 -0.11 -17.05 5.23
N LYS A 292 -0.68 -18.18 5.61
CA LYS A 292 -0.54 -18.72 6.97
C LYS A 292 0.92 -19.05 7.32
N LEU A 293 1.71 -19.50 6.36
CA LEU A 293 3.15 -19.71 6.54
C LEU A 293 3.89 -18.36 6.68
N ALA A 294 3.54 -17.36 5.86
CA ALA A 294 4.09 -16.01 5.92
C ALA A 294 3.77 -15.32 7.26
N GLU A 295 2.56 -15.50 7.80
CA GLU A 295 2.15 -15.00 9.11
C GLU A 295 3.03 -15.59 10.23
N ARG A 296 3.23 -16.91 10.25
CA ARG A 296 4.12 -17.59 11.21
C ARG A 296 5.57 -17.11 11.13
N GLY A 297 6.02 -16.72 9.94
CA GLY A 297 7.35 -16.16 9.71
C GLY A 297 7.44 -14.65 9.94
N ASN A 298 6.41 -14.00 10.49
CA ASN A 298 6.33 -12.54 10.72
C ASN A 298 6.49 -11.68 9.46
N ALA A 299 6.22 -12.22 8.28
CA ALA A 299 6.41 -11.51 7.01
C ALA A 299 5.46 -10.29 6.84
N PHE A 300 4.30 -10.29 7.52
CA PHE A 300 3.39 -9.15 7.54
C PHE A 300 4.01 -7.92 8.23
N ASN A 301 4.88 -8.12 9.23
CA ASN A 301 5.53 -7.02 9.95
C ASN A 301 6.55 -6.23 9.09
N ALA A 302 6.96 -6.78 7.96
CA ALA A 302 7.84 -6.09 7.02
C ALA A 302 7.10 -5.12 6.07
N LEU A 303 5.75 -5.14 6.09
CA LEU A 303 4.92 -4.24 5.28
C LEU A 303 4.83 -2.84 5.90
N SER A 304 4.50 -1.84 5.08
CA SER A 304 4.04 -0.55 5.59
C SER A 304 2.79 -0.72 6.45
N ALA A 305 2.54 0.18 7.42
CA ALA A 305 1.36 0.09 8.29
C ALA A 305 0.05 -0.01 7.50
N ALA A 306 -0.08 0.77 6.42
CA ALA A 306 -1.27 0.75 5.55
C ALA A 306 -1.42 -0.59 4.82
N ASP A 307 -0.33 -1.14 4.25
CA ASP A 307 -0.36 -2.42 3.57
C ASP A 307 -0.61 -3.59 4.55
N GLN A 308 -0.10 -3.48 5.78
CA GLN A 308 -0.33 -4.48 6.82
C GLN A 308 -1.82 -4.54 7.19
N ILE A 309 -2.45 -3.38 7.44
CA ILE A 309 -3.89 -3.28 7.73
C ILE A 309 -4.69 -3.88 6.58
N PHE A 310 -4.42 -3.49 5.34
CA PHE A 310 -5.08 -4.01 4.15
C PHE A 310 -4.93 -5.52 4.04
N CYS A 311 -3.70 -6.03 4.12
CA CYS A 311 -3.42 -7.46 3.93
C CYS A 311 -4.06 -8.33 5.01
N LEU A 312 -4.00 -7.91 6.29
CA LEU A 312 -4.62 -8.65 7.39
C LEU A 312 -6.15 -8.64 7.30
N ALA A 313 -6.76 -7.50 6.94
CA ALA A 313 -8.21 -7.41 6.81
C ALA A 313 -8.75 -8.40 5.77
N TYR A 314 -8.21 -8.42 4.55
CA TYR A 314 -8.69 -9.32 3.51
C TYR A 314 -8.31 -10.79 3.73
N TYR A 315 -7.12 -11.06 4.27
CA TYR A 315 -6.71 -12.42 4.62
C TYR A 315 -7.65 -13.03 5.67
N ASN A 316 -7.90 -12.32 6.77
CA ASN A 316 -8.78 -12.80 7.85
C ASN A 316 -10.23 -12.96 7.38
N LEU A 317 -10.75 -11.99 6.61
CA LEU A 317 -12.10 -12.06 6.05
C LEU A 317 -12.28 -13.31 5.19
N ILE A 318 -11.41 -13.52 4.18
CA ILE A 318 -11.56 -14.67 3.27
C ILE A 318 -11.37 -15.99 4.04
N GLN A 319 -10.44 -16.04 5.01
CA GLN A 319 -10.27 -17.20 5.87
C GLN A 319 -11.55 -17.51 6.67
N ALA A 320 -12.22 -16.48 7.22
CA ALA A 320 -13.47 -16.65 7.96
C ALA A 320 -14.62 -17.11 7.04
N LEU A 321 -14.75 -16.51 5.86
CA LEU A 321 -15.75 -16.87 4.86
C LEU A 321 -15.57 -18.31 4.35
N GLU A 322 -14.34 -18.76 4.08
CA GLU A 322 -14.04 -20.13 3.67
C GLU A 322 -14.35 -21.15 4.79
N ALA A 323 -14.04 -20.80 6.04
CA ALA A 323 -14.36 -21.66 7.17
C ALA A 323 -15.88 -21.90 7.32
N GLN A 324 -16.69 -20.90 7.03
CA GLN A 324 -18.16 -20.97 7.09
C GLN A 324 -18.78 -21.60 5.84
N ASN A 325 -18.19 -21.39 4.67
CA ASN A 325 -18.75 -21.80 3.39
C ASN A 325 -18.29 -23.20 2.91
N LYS A 326 -17.58 -23.98 3.72
CA LYS A 326 -17.08 -25.33 3.37
C LYS A 326 -18.13 -26.31 2.79
N GLY A 327 -19.43 -25.95 2.83
CA GLY A 327 -20.53 -26.72 2.21
C GLY A 327 -21.20 -26.04 1.00
N PHE A 328 -20.93 -24.76 0.74
CA PHE A 328 -21.64 -23.97 -0.29
C PHE A 328 -20.89 -23.89 -1.63
N MET A 329 -19.55 -23.89 -1.61
CA MET A 329 -18.71 -23.75 -2.82
C MET A 329 -18.62 -25.06 -3.65
N SER A 330 -18.96 -26.22 -3.12
CA SER A 330 -18.75 -27.52 -3.78
C SER A 330 -19.82 -27.91 -4.80
N LYS A 331 -20.91 -27.17 -4.95
CA LYS A 331 -21.95 -27.47 -5.93
C LYS A 331 -21.69 -26.73 -7.23
N LYS A 332 -21.12 -27.45 -8.24
CA LYS A 332 -21.12 -27.02 -9.63
C LYS A 332 -22.54 -26.58 -10.03
N SER A 333 -22.67 -25.47 -10.76
CA SER A 333 -23.92 -24.99 -11.29
C SER A 333 -24.61 -26.10 -12.11
N ASP A 334 -25.88 -26.29 -11.87
CA ASP A 334 -26.75 -27.24 -12.56
C ASP A 334 -27.20 -26.78 -13.96
N GLY A 335 -26.33 -26.08 -14.70
CA GLY A 335 -26.55 -25.75 -16.12
C GLY A 335 -27.73 -24.80 -16.43
N SER A 336 -28.49 -24.31 -15.44
CA SER A 336 -29.50 -23.29 -15.64
C SER A 336 -28.86 -21.91 -15.84
N GLU A 337 -29.35 -21.13 -16.79
CA GLU A 337 -28.95 -19.71 -16.98
C GLU A 337 -29.15 -18.95 -15.65
N THR A 338 -28.05 -18.76 -14.91
CA THR A 338 -28.12 -18.10 -13.62
C THR A 338 -28.06 -16.60 -13.85
N ARG A 339 -29.15 -15.88 -13.56
CA ARG A 339 -29.18 -14.41 -13.59
C ARG A 339 -28.19 -13.87 -12.57
N LEU A 340 -27.56 -12.75 -12.90
CA LEU A 340 -26.59 -12.11 -12.00
C LEU A 340 -27.18 -10.88 -11.35
N ILE A 341 -26.86 -10.69 -10.07
CA ILE A 341 -26.96 -9.42 -9.37
C ILE A 341 -25.55 -9.03 -8.96
N TYR A 342 -25.14 -7.81 -9.27
CA TYR A 342 -23.78 -7.34 -8.99
C TYR A 342 -23.76 -6.66 -7.63
N HIS A 343 -22.81 -7.03 -6.79
CA HIS A 343 -22.62 -6.41 -5.49
C HIS A 343 -21.32 -5.60 -5.51
N LEU A 344 -21.44 -4.28 -5.63
CA LEU A 344 -20.33 -3.34 -5.62
C LEU A 344 -20.11 -2.81 -4.20
N GLY A 345 -18.88 -2.81 -3.77
CA GLY A 345 -18.53 -2.31 -2.43
C GLY A 345 -17.07 -2.56 -2.10
N GLU A 346 -16.73 -2.27 -0.86
CA GLU A 346 -15.47 -2.68 -0.27
C GLU A 346 -15.49 -4.18 0.09
N SER A 347 -14.76 -4.55 1.12
CA SER A 347 -14.69 -5.92 1.62
C SER A 347 -16.06 -6.56 1.85
N HIS A 348 -17.08 -5.81 2.24
CA HIS A 348 -18.44 -6.30 2.45
C HIS A 348 -19.07 -6.96 1.21
N CYS A 349 -18.69 -6.58 -0.01
CA CYS A 349 -19.19 -7.23 -1.21
C CYS A 349 -18.74 -8.70 -1.32
N LEU A 350 -17.66 -9.09 -0.65
CA LEU A 350 -17.18 -10.47 -0.59
C LEU A 350 -18.03 -11.35 0.33
N SER A 351 -18.70 -10.78 1.34
CA SER A 351 -19.56 -11.50 2.30
C SER A 351 -20.66 -12.30 1.63
N PHE A 352 -21.19 -11.81 0.52
CA PHE A 352 -22.28 -12.43 -0.23
C PHE A 352 -21.83 -13.01 -1.58
N ALA A 353 -20.52 -13.04 -1.83
CA ALA A 353 -19.97 -13.50 -3.10
C ALA A 353 -20.46 -14.90 -3.46
N HIS A 354 -20.96 -15.04 -4.67
CA HIS A 354 -21.41 -16.30 -5.28
C HIS A 354 -22.61 -16.99 -4.65
N LEU A 355 -23.19 -16.43 -3.60
CA LEU A 355 -24.42 -16.94 -3.00
C LEU A 355 -25.64 -16.66 -3.89
N LYS A 356 -26.75 -17.37 -3.63
CA LYS A 356 -28.00 -17.20 -4.35
C LYS A 356 -28.93 -16.29 -3.54
N LEU A 357 -29.46 -15.26 -4.19
CA LEU A 357 -30.45 -14.31 -3.68
C LEU A 357 -31.75 -14.47 -4.48
N ARG A 358 -32.88 -14.52 -3.81
CA ARG A 358 -34.19 -14.55 -4.43
C ARG A 358 -34.77 -13.14 -4.46
N LEU A 359 -35.08 -12.63 -5.64
CA LEU A 359 -35.62 -11.27 -5.83
C LEU A 359 -36.73 -11.34 -6.87
N GLU A 360 -37.93 -10.80 -6.54
CA GLU A 360 -39.12 -10.80 -7.44
C GLU A 360 -39.44 -12.19 -7.99
N GLY A 361 -39.38 -13.23 -7.15
CA GLY A 361 -39.61 -14.63 -7.54
C GLY A 361 -38.53 -15.27 -8.41
N GLN A 362 -37.50 -14.54 -8.77
CA GLN A 362 -36.36 -15.00 -9.57
C GLN A 362 -35.13 -15.24 -8.69
N THR A 363 -34.31 -16.22 -9.04
CA THR A 363 -33.05 -16.51 -8.35
C THR A 363 -31.89 -15.86 -9.08
N TYR A 364 -31.11 -15.08 -8.36
CA TYR A 364 -29.91 -14.41 -8.82
C TYR A 364 -28.68 -14.97 -8.10
N LYS A 365 -27.56 -15.04 -8.80
CA LYS A 365 -26.26 -15.28 -8.18
C LYS A 365 -25.56 -13.95 -7.92
N VAL A 366 -25.08 -13.73 -6.71
CA VAL A 366 -24.36 -12.52 -6.34
C VAL A 366 -22.96 -12.54 -6.94
N GLN A 367 -22.66 -11.58 -7.80
CA GLN A 367 -21.34 -11.38 -8.39
C GLN A 367 -20.65 -10.19 -7.73
N PRO A 368 -19.60 -10.41 -6.95
CA PRO A 368 -18.89 -9.30 -6.29
C PRO A 368 -18.07 -8.48 -7.29
N VAL A 369 -18.07 -7.17 -7.09
CA VAL A 369 -17.23 -6.19 -7.79
C VAL A 369 -16.61 -5.30 -6.73
N ILE A 370 -15.34 -5.51 -6.43
CA ILE A 370 -14.69 -4.83 -5.32
C ILE A 370 -14.19 -3.45 -5.71
N SER A 371 -14.28 -2.50 -4.77
CA SER A 371 -13.80 -1.13 -4.90
C SER A 371 -13.01 -0.77 -3.63
N PHE A 372 -11.71 -1.02 -3.65
CA PHE A 372 -10.84 -0.85 -2.48
C PHE A 372 -10.78 0.59 -1.97
N GLY A 373 -10.94 0.78 -0.66
CA GLY A 373 -10.78 2.05 0.03
C GLY A 373 -11.83 3.12 -0.33
N THR A 374 -12.94 2.72 -0.96
CA THR A 374 -13.99 3.65 -1.38
C THR A 374 -14.88 4.00 -0.20
N LYS A 375 -14.93 5.29 0.16
CA LYS A 375 -15.83 5.86 1.18
C LYS A 375 -17.00 6.56 0.52
N VAL A 376 -18.15 6.64 1.18
CA VAL A 376 -19.31 7.45 0.75
C VAL A 376 -18.87 8.92 0.60
N PHE A 377 -18.02 9.39 1.49
CA PHE A 377 -17.40 10.72 1.43
C PHE A 377 -16.66 10.98 0.11
N HIS A 378 -15.95 9.99 -0.43
CA HIS A 378 -15.26 10.10 -1.71
C HIS A 378 -16.21 10.17 -2.92
N LEU A 379 -17.42 9.65 -2.76
CA LEU A 379 -18.44 9.59 -3.81
C LEU A 379 -19.38 10.80 -3.79
N SER A 380 -19.40 11.55 -2.69
CA SER A 380 -20.31 12.68 -2.47
C SER A 380 -19.88 13.99 -3.13
N ASP A 381 -18.59 14.11 -3.47
CA ASP A 381 -18.00 15.33 -4.00
C ASP A 381 -18.01 15.35 -5.53
N ALA A 382 -18.38 16.49 -6.12
CA ALA A 382 -18.37 16.71 -7.57
C ALA A 382 -16.93 16.77 -8.17
N VAL A 383 -15.92 16.90 -7.33
CA VAL A 383 -14.50 16.89 -7.78
C VAL A 383 -14.13 15.47 -8.20
N GLN A 384 -13.59 15.33 -9.42
CA GLN A 384 -13.08 14.06 -9.93
C GLN A 384 -12.05 13.48 -8.96
N ARG A 385 -12.41 12.37 -8.31
CA ARG A 385 -11.54 11.61 -7.41
C ARG A 385 -11.41 10.19 -7.95
N PRO A 386 -10.29 9.47 -7.68
CA PRO A 386 -10.07 8.14 -8.24
C PRO A 386 -11.21 7.18 -7.94
N PHE A 387 -11.78 7.25 -6.75
CA PHE A 387 -12.84 6.35 -6.30
C PHE A 387 -14.16 6.54 -7.08
N SER A 388 -14.58 7.78 -7.33
CA SER A 388 -15.78 8.07 -8.12
C SER A 388 -15.62 7.65 -9.58
N GLU A 389 -14.44 7.81 -10.17
CA GLU A 389 -14.15 7.36 -11.54
C GLU A 389 -14.07 5.84 -11.65
N ILE A 390 -13.51 5.16 -10.64
CA ILE A 390 -13.52 3.69 -10.59
C ILE A 390 -14.95 3.17 -10.52
N LEU A 391 -15.77 3.69 -9.61
CA LEU A 391 -17.18 3.26 -9.46
C LEU A 391 -17.98 3.57 -10.73
N ARG A 392 -17.79 4.74 -11.33
CA ARG A 392 -18.41 5.12 -12.62
C ARG A 392 -18.03 4.12 -13.71
N ALA A 393 -16.76 3.79 -13.84
CA ALA A 393 -16.27 2.85 -14.83
C ALA A 393 -16.78 1.42 -14.57
N GLN A 394 -16.84 1.00 -13.29
CA GLN A 394 -17.41 -0.29 -12.90
C GLN A 394 -18.88 -0.40 -13.31
N LEU A 395 -19.72 0.59 -12.97
CA LEU A 395 -21.13 0.60 -13.33
C LEU A 395 -21.34 0.63 -14.86
N ARG A 396 -20.55 1.41 -15.60
CA ARG A 396 -20.59 1.43 -17.07
C ARG A 396 -20.17 0.10 -17.72
N TYR A 397 -19.31 -0.66 -17.04
CA TYR A 397 -18.88 -1.96 -17.55
C TYR A 397 -19.94 -3.04 -17.39
N LEU A 398 -20.83 -2.93 -16.44
CA LEU A 398 -21.92 -3.90 -16.26
C LEU A 398 -22.89 -3.89 -17.46
N PRO A 399 -23.52 -5.03 -17.74
CA PRO A 399 -24.60 -5.06 -18.74
C PRO A 399 -25.68 -4.03 -18.40
N LYS A 400 -26.20 -3.31 -19.40
CA LYS A 400 -27.31 -2.37 -19.20
C LYS A 400 -28.48 -3.07 -18.51
N ARG A 401 -29.22 -2.33 -17.69
CA ARG A 401 -30.38 -2.83 -16.93
C ARG A 401 -30.02 -3.92 -15.92
N SER A 402 -28.78 -3.94 -15.42
CA SER A 402 -28.37 -4.84 -14.35
C SER A 402 -29.04 -4.46 -13.03
N LYS A 403 -29.26 -5.46 -12.17
CA LYS A 403 -29.55 -5.26 -10.75
C LYS A 403 -28.23 -5.13 -10.00
N VAL A 404 -28.10 -4.10 -9.19
CA VAL A 404 -26.84 -3.74 -8.52
C VAL A 404 -27.09 -3.44 -7.06
N MET A 405 -26.39 -4.12 -6.17
CA MET A 405 -26.30 -3.81 -4.75
C MET A 405 -25.07 -2.96 -4.49
N LEU A 406 -25.18 -1.92 -3.67
CA LEU A 406 -24.08 -1.06 -3.25
C LEU A 406 -23.93 -1.12 -1.73
N SER A 407 -22.74 -1.45 -1.23
CA SER A 407 -22.42 -1.47 0.20
C SER A 407 -21.19 -0.60 0.49
N PHE A 408 -21.43 0.67 0.77
CA PHE A 408 -20.44 1.67 1.18
C PHE A 408 -20.91 2.33 2.48
N GLY A 409 -19.97 2.90 3.27
CA GLY A 409 -20.26 3.68 4.46
C GLY A 409 -19.73 3.11 5.75
N GLU A 410 -19.34 1.85 5.81
CA GLU A 410 -18.76 1.26 7.05
C GLU A 410 -17.45 1.99 7.42
N ILE A 411 -16.55 2.22 6.48
CA ILE A 411 -15.29 2.94 6.74
C ILE A 411 -15.57 4.38 7.16
N ASP A 412 -16.60 5.01 6.59
CA ASP A 412 -17.00 6.37 6.97
C ASP A 412 -17.49 6.47 8.43
N CYS A 413 -17.95 5.37 8.99
CA CYS A 413 -18.41 5.30 10.38
C CYS A 413 -17.30 5.01 11.41
N ARG A 414 -16.05 4.76 10.98
CA ARG A 414 -14.93 4.51 11.89
C ARG A 414 -14.44 5.80 12.56
N LEU A 415 -13.98 5.71 13.81
CA LEU A 415 -13.61 6.88 14.62
C LEU A 415 -12.44 7.68 14.06
N HIS A 416 -11.36 7.00 13.68
CA HIS A 416 -10.08 7.67 13.38
C HIS A 416 -9.88 8.01 11.89
N GLU A 417 -10.75 7.53 11.01
CA GLU A 417 -10.61 7.74 9.56
C GLU A 417 -11.94 8.07 8.87
N GLY A 418 -13.04 8.16 9.62
CA GLY A 418 -14.40 8.39 9.14
C GLY A 418 -14.93 9.80 9.40
N PHE A 419 -16.25 9.90 9.50
CA PHE A 419 -16.97 11.17 9.68
C PHE A 419 -16.51 11.97 10.89
N LEU A 420 -16.27 11.32 12.04
CA LEU A 420 -15.88 12.02 13.27
C LEU A 420 -14.56 12.77 13.09
N ALA A 421 -13.54 12.09 12.57
CA ALA A 421 -12.23 12.71 12.35
C ALA A 421 -12.31 13.88 11.35
N VAL A 422 -13.16 13.79 10.33
CA VAL A 422 -13.37 14.87 9.36
C VAL A 422 -14.14 16.04 9.96
N ALA A 423 -15.18 15.77 10.76
CA ALA A 423 -15.98 16.79 11.44
C ALA A 423 -15.11 17.61 12.42
N GLU A 424 -14.30 16.94 13.22
CA GLU A 424 -13.35 17.58 14.15
C GLU A 424 -12.30 18.43 13.40
N ALA A 425 -11.72 17.87 12.33
CA ALA A 425 -10.70 18.57 11.55
C ALA A 425 -11.23 19.82 10.80
N ARG A 426 -12.53 19.87 10.51
CA ARG A 426 -13.17 20.97 9.79
C ARG A 426 -14.01 21.90 10.67
N ASP A 427 -14.14 21.60 11.95
CA ASP A 427 -14.98 22.32 12.91
C ASP A 427 -16.44 22.44 12.45
N ILE A 428 -17.05 21.32 12.04
CA ILE A 428 -18.44 21.23 11.58
C ILE A 428 -19.23 20.18 12.35
N GLU A 429 -20.54 20.38 12.46
CA GLU A 429 -21.41 19.43 13.13
C GLU A 429 -21.46 18.10 12.41
N LEU A 430 -21.22 17.01 13.15
CA LEU A 430 -21.17 15.65 12.63
C LEU A 430 -22.43 15.27 11.83
N LYS A 431 -23.63 15.64 12.34
CA LYS A 431 -24.91 15.34 11.69
C LYS A 431 -25.05 16.01 10.32
N ASP A 432 -24.53 17.24 10.20
CA ASP A 432 -24.63 18.02 8.97
C ASP A 432 -23.67 17.49 7.92
N LEU A 433 -22.44 17.10 8.34
CA LEU A 433 -21.47 16.43 7.47
C LEU A 433 -22.04 15.12 6.91
N ILE A 434 -22.65 14.29 7.77
CA ILE A 434 -23.26 13.03 7.36
C ILE A 434 -24.40 13.27 6.36
N ALA A 435 -25.30 14.22 6.65
CA ALA A 435 -26.45 14.52 5.81
C ALA A 435 -26.03 15.04 4.42
N GLU A 436 -25.06 15.96 4.35
CA GLU A 436 -24.50 16.49 3.12
C GLU A 436 -23.79 15.41 2.30
N THR A 437 -22.98 14.60 2.96
CA THR A 437 -22.25 13.50 2.32
C THR A 437 -23.21 12.49 1.69
N ILE A 438 -24.25 12.05 2.40
CA ILE A 438 -25.26 11.14 1.87
C ILE A 438 -26.01 11.77 0.69
N SER A 439 -26.39 13.05 0.79
CA SER A 439 -27.04 13.75 -0.31
C SER A 439 -26.18 13.77 -1.59
N GLY A 440 -24.90 14.08 -1.45
CA GLY A 440 -23.95 14.05 -2.57
C GLY A 440 -23.80 12.64 -3.16
N TYR A 441 -23.63 11.63 -2.31
CA TYR A 441 -23.54 10.22 -2.71
C TYR A 441 -24.77 9.76 -3.49
N LEU A 442 -25.97 10.00 -2.97
CA LEU A 442 -27.21 9.60 -3.62
C LEU A 442 -27.38 10.31 -4.98
N ARG A 443 -27.08 11.60 -5.07
CA ARG A 443 -27.09 12.33 -6.36
C ARG A 443 -26.16 11.70 -7.39
N PHE A 444 -24.94 11.34 -6.96
CA PHE A 444 -23.95 10.70 -7.82
C PHE A 444 -24.45 9.34 -8.32
N VAL A 445 -24.94 8.49 -7.42
CA VAL A 445 -25.43 7.14 -7.75
C VAL A 445 -26.69 7.19 -8.59
N CYS A 446 -27.67 8.06 -8.27
CA CYS A 446 -28.88 8.26 -9.07
C CYS A 446 -28.55 8.68 -10.50
N GLY A 447 -27.62 9.61 -10.69
CA GLY A 447 -27.18 10.04 -12.01
C GLY A 447 -26.64 8.88 -12.85
N LEU A 448 -25.83 8.01 -12.25
CA LEU A 448 -25.29 6.82 -12.92
C LEU A 448 -26.35 5.74 -13.16
N ALA A 449 -27.27 5.53 -12.21
CA ALA A 449 -28.37 4.59 -12.35
C ALA A 449 -29.26 4.93 -13.55
N LEU A 450 -29.61 6.21 -13.72
CA LEU A 450 -30.39 6.71 -14.85
C LEU A 450 -29.60 6.56 -16.18
N GLU A 451 -28.33 6.95 -16.21
CA GLU A 451 -27.48 6.84 -17.41
C GLU A 451 -27.42 5.39 -17.92
N MET A 452 -27.27 4.42 -17.00
CA MET A 452 -27.08 3.01 -17.33
C MET A 452 -28.37 2.19 -17.27
N GLN A 453 -29.47 2.75 -16.81
CA GLN A 453 -30.74 2.07 -16.57
C GLN A 453 -30.62 0.90 -15.57
N HIS A 454 -29.70 1.01 -14.60
CA HIS A 454 -29.53 0.00 -13.56
C HIS A 454 -30.57 0.13 -12.48
N GLN A 455 -31.04 -1.00 -11.95
CA GLN A 455 -31.84 -1.05 -10.72
C GLN A 455 -30.87 -1.15 -9.53
N ILE A 456 -30.81 -0.07 -8.74
CA ILE A 456 -29.84 0.05 -7.63
C ILE A 456 -30.54 -0.29 -6.31
N PHE A 457 -29.87 -1.08 -5.49
CA PHE A 457 -30.21 -1.38 -4.10
C PHE A 457 -29.03 -0.92 -3.22
N ILE A 458 -29.29 -0.01 -2.29
CA ILE A 458 -28.29 0.46 -1.35
C ILE A 458 -28.42 -0.33 -0.06
N LEU A 459 -27.33 -0.94 0.38
CA LEU A 459 -27.23 -1.61 1.67
C LEU A 459 -26.72 -0.59 2.69
N ASN A 460 -27.47 -0.40 3.78
CA ASN A 460 -26.99 0.45 4.86
C ASN A 460 -25.92 -0.27 5.71
N VAL A 461 -25.32 0.47 6.64
CA VAL A 461 -24.26 -0.04 7.51
C VAL A 461 -24.87 -0.96 8.58
N PRO A 462 -24.41 -2.22 8.74
CA PRO A 462 -24.88 -3.09 9.81
C PRO A 462 -24.56 -2.52 11.19
N ALA A 463 -25.21 -3.02 12.23
CA ALA A 463 -24.91 -2.62 13.60
C ALA A 463 -23.47 -3.00 13.96
N PRO A 464 -22.69 -2.09 14.59
CA PRO A 464 -21.29 -2.36 14.93
C PRO A 464 -21.18 -3.39 16.06
N LEU A 465 -20.10 -4.14 16.08
CA LEU A 465 -19.75 -4.98 17.21
C LEU A 465 -19.17 -4.15 18.36
N HIS A 466 -19.54 -4.50 19.59
CA HIS A 466 -18.88 -3.94 20.76
C HIS A 466 -17.44 -4.45 20.84
N SER A 467 -16.48 -3.52 20.75
CA SER A 467 -15.04 -3.83 20.83
C SER A 467 -14.58 -3.85 22.30
N SER A 468 -13.99 -4.95 22.74
CA SER A 468 -13.35 -5.03 24.06
C SER A 468 -12.01 -4.25 24.13
N LYS A 469 -11.48 -3.82 22.98
CA LYS A 469 -10.25 -3.03 22.86
C LYS A 469 -10.51 -1.53 22.93
N SER A 470 -11.77 -1.10 22.78
CA SER A 470 -12.20 0.28 22.79
C SER A 470 -12.87 0.64 24.11
N SER A 471 -12.78 1.90 24.53
CA SER A 471 -13.50 2.42 25.70
C SER A 471 -15.01 2.39 25.48
N ALA A 472 -15.80 2.49 26.56
CA ALA A 472 -17.25 2.58 26.47
C ALA A 472 -17.69 3.82 25.66
N ALA A 473 -16.99 4.94 25.79
CA ALA A 473 -17.26 6.16 25.04
C ALA A 473 -17.01 6.00 23.55
N GLU A 474 -15.90 5.38 23.16
CA GLU A 474 -15.57 5.09 21.75
C GLU A 474 -16.60 4.16 21.12
N ASN A 475 -16.97 3.07 21.80
CA ASN A 475 -18.01 2.17 21.34
C ASN A 475 -19.35 2.90 21.14
N ALA A 476 -19.77 3.73 22.11
CA ALA A 476 -20.98 4.53 22.00
C ALA A 476 -20.93 5.52 20.83
N SER A 477 -19.77 6.13 20.59
CA SER A 477 -19.57 7.05 19.46
C SER A 477 -19.76 6.32 18.12
N VAL A 478 -19.16 5.12 17.94
CA VAL A 478 -19.34 4.32 16.71
C VAL A 478 -20.83 3.97 16.50
N ALA A 479 -21.50 3.49 17.54
CA ALA A 479 -22.92 3.13 17.46
C ALA A 479 -23.79 4.35 17.07
N ASN A 480 -23.50 5.53 17.62
CA ASN A 480 -24.19 6.77 17.29
C ASN A 480 -23.94 7.21 15.84
N ILE A 481 -22.69 7.13 15.36
CA ILE A 481 -22.36 7.48 13.96
C ILE A 481 -23.10 6.57 12.99
N VAL A 482 -23.10 5.26 13.22
CA VAL A 482 -23.81 4.27 12.39
C VAL A 482 -25.31 4.55 12.41
N HIS A 483 -25.89 4.87 13.58
CA HIS A 483 -27.29 5.21 13.72
C HIS A 483 -27.64 6.47 12.90
N LEU A 484 -26.88 7.56 13.08
CA LEU A 484 -27.08 8.82 12.35
C LEU A 484 -26.95 8.63 10.84
N PHE A 485 -25.95 7.86 10.40
CA PHE A 485 -25.76 7.54 8.98
C PHE A 485 -26.97 6.81 8.40
N ASN A 486 -27.39 5.71 9.05
CA ASN A 486 -28.50 4.90 8.56
C ASN A 486 -29.84 5.64 8.59
N GLN A 487 -30.09 6.47 9.60
CA GLN A 487 -31.27 7.34 9.68
C GLN A 487 -31.33 8.34 8.54
N ASN A 488 -30.21 9.05 8.27
CA ASN A 488 -30.13 10.00 7.16
C ASN A 488 -30.27 9.31 5.81
N LEU A 489 -29.63 8.15 5.65
CA LEU A 489 -29.74 7.37 4.41
C LEU A 489 -31.21 6.97 4.16
N ALA A 490 -31.87 6.38 5.15
CA ALA A 490 -33.27 5.99 5.03
C ALA A 490 -34.19 7.19 4.71
N TYR A 491 -34.01 8.32 5.41
CA TYR A 491 -34.77 9.53 5.18
C TYR A 491 -34.64 10.07 3.74
N GLN A 492 -33.42 10.10 3.22
CA GLN A 492 -33.15 10.63 1.89
C GLN A 492 -33.56 9.64 0.78
N MET A 493 -33.47 8.33 1.04
CA MET A 493 -33.85 7.27 0.10
C MET A 493 -35.36 7.26 -0.20
N HIS A 494 -36.24 7.70 0.72
CA HIS A 494 -37.69 7.83 0.47
C HIS A 494 -38.03 8.73 -0.71
N LYS A 495 -37.11 9.54 -1.19
CA LYS A 495 -37.28 10.46 -2.34
C LYS A 495 -36.62 9.91 -3.62
N SER A 496 -36.18 8.66 -3.64
CA SER A 496 -35.47 8.06 -4.77
C SER A 496 -36.15 6.78 -5.24
N ASP A 497 -35.99 6.46 -6.53
CA ASP A 497 -36.47 5.19 -7.11
C ASP A 497 -35.54 4.00 -6.82
N MET A 498 -34.57 4.18 -5.91
CA MET A 498 -33.62 3.12 -5.52
C MET A 498 -34.14 2.34 -4.32
N GLY A 499 -33.83 1.04 -4.27
CA GLY A 499 -34.20 0.19 -3.13
C GLY A 499 -33.21 0.39 -1.95
N LEU A 500 -33.75 0.41 -0.73
CA LEU A 500 -32.95 0.37 0.50
C LEU A 500 -33.02 -1.02 1.13
N VAL A 501 -31.85 -1.61 1.45
CA VAL A 501 -31.76 -2.85 2.22
C VAL A 501 -31.26 -2.50 3.62
N ASP A 502 -32.11 -2.66 4.61
CA ASP A 502 -31.83 -2.29 5.99
C ASP A 502 -31.13 -3.43 6.75
N LEU A 503 -29.80 -3.49 6.59
CA LEU A 503 -28.95 -4.44 7.31
C LEU A 503 -28.95 -4.17 8.83
N HIS A 504 -29.01 -2.89 9.22
CA HIS A 504 -28.98 -2.50 10.63
C HIS A 504 -30.14 -3.11 11.41
N LYS A 505 -31.35 -3.09 10.83
CA LYS A 505 -32.58 -3.57 11.45
C LYS A 505 -32.49 -5.00 11.97
N PHE A 506 -31.87 -5.92 11.24
CA PHE A 506 -31.77 -7.33 11.66
C PHE A 506 -30.44 -7.68 12.31
N THR A 507 -29.44 -6.82 12.24
CA THR A 507 -28.15 -7.00 12.91
C THR A 507 -28.11 -6.34 14.28
N CYS A 508 -28.94 -5.33 14.54
CA CYS A 508 -28.95 -4.56 15.78
C CYS A 508 -29.61 -5.34 16.94
N GLY A 509 -28.98 -5.30 18.11
CA GLY A 509 -29.52 -5.73 19.38
C GLY A 509 -30.17 -4.57 20.16
N SER A 510 -30.55 -4.79 21.44
CA SER A 510 -31.25 -3.81 22.27
C SER A 510 -30.46 -2.54 22.61
N GLU A 511 -29.13 -2.57 22.51
CA GLU A 511 -28.24 -1.46 22.90
C GLU A 511 -27.58 -0.74 21.72
N GLY A 512 -28.10 -0.92 20.50
CA GLY A 512 -27.50 -0.30 19.30
C GLY A 512 -26.28 -1.06 18.73
N PHE A 513 -25.84 -2.11 19.38
CA PHE A 513 -24.75 -2.96 18.92
C PHE A 513 -25.26 -4.25 18.26
N SER A 514 -24.39 -4.91 17.51
CA SER A 514 -24.73 -6.16 16.83
C SER A 514 -25.17 -7.26 17.80
N ASN A 515 -26.23 -7.97 17.41
CA ASN A 515 -26.65 -9.21 18.04
C ASN A 515 -25.73 -10.41 17.73
N ARG A 516 -24.65 -10.23 17.00
CA ARG A 516 -23.65 -11.22 16.55
C ARG A 516 -24.19 -12.37 15.70
N ARG A 517 -25.47 -12.37 15.36
CA ARG A 517 -26.10 -13.50 14.67
C ARG A 517 -25.56 -13.75 13.27
N PHE A 518 -25.14 -12.67 12.58
CA PHE A 518 -24.79 -12.68 11.17
C PHE A 518 -23.33 -12.26 10.89
N HIS A 519 -22.54 -11.94 11.89
CA HIS A 519 -21.16 -11.54 11.71
C HIS A 519 -20.22 -12.75 11.62
N CYS A 520 -19.27 -12.69 10.67
CA CYS A 520 -18.19 -13.67 10.52
C CYS A 520 -16.88 -13.23 11.18
N ASP A 521 -16.69 -11.92 11.30
CA ASP A 521 -15.58 -11.28 12.02
C ASP A 521 -16.05 -9.98 12.69
N ASP A 522 -15.12 -9.10 13.07
CA ASP A 522 -15.43 -7.87 13.81
C ASP A 522 -16.21 -6.81 13.00
N SER A 523 -16.35 -6.95 11.69
CA SER A 523 -17.04 -5.97 10.85
C SER A 523 -17.89 -6.56 9.73
N HIS A 524 -17.64 -7.80 9.31
CA HIS A 524 -18.27 -8.39 8.13
C HIS A 524 -19.41 -9.35 8.45
N LEU A 525 -20.43 -9.31 7.60
CA LEU A 525 -21.54 -10.24 7.65
C LEU A 525 -21.19 -11.54 6.91
N ASP A 526 -21.81 -12.65 7.30
CA ASP A 526 -21.74 -13.92 6.60
C ASP A 526 -22.95 -14.14 5.67
N GLY A 527 -22.90 -15.24 4.92
CA GLY A 527 -23.94 -15.59 3.95
C GLY A 527 -25.34 -15.81 4.53
N ARG A 528 -25.47 -16.02 5.84
CA ARG A 528 -26.78 -16.18 6.50
C ARG A 528 -27.60 -14.89 6.48
N ALA A 529 -26.92 -13.73 6.45
CA ALA A 529 -27.59 -12.44 6.32
C ALA A 529 -28.34 -12.31 4.99
N LEU A 530 -27.90 -13.01 3.93
CA LEU A 530 -28.55 -12.95 2.62
C LEU A 530 -30.00 -13.45 2.62
N GLN A 531 -30.33 -14.41 3.49
CA GLN A 531 -31.71 -14.90 3.63
C GLN A 531 -32.64 -13.81 4.21
N GLU A 532 -32.10 -12.95 5.09
CA GLU A 532 -32.86 -11.84 5.66
C GLU A 532 -33.01 -10.70 4.65
N ILE A 533 -31.99 -10.45 3.85
CA ILE A 533 -32.06 -9.54 2.70
C ILE A 533 -33.12 -10.01 1.71
N ASP A 534 -33.17 -11.30 1.43
CA ASP A 534 -34.18 -11.92 0.55
C ASP A 534 -35.61 -11.65 1.03
N ARG A 535 -35.88 -11.79 2.33
CA ARG A 535 -37.17 -11.49 2.93
C ARG A 535 -37.55 -10.00 2.80
N GLN A 536 -36.64 -9.09 3.08
CA GLN A 536 -36.90 -7.65 2.97
C GLN A 536 -37.25 -7.25 1.54
N LEU A 537 -36.46 -7.67 0.56
CA LEU A 537 -36.67 -7.36 -0.84
C LEU A 537 -37.95 -7.98 -1.42
N SER A 538 -38.42 -9.09 -0.82
CA SER A 538 -39.72 -9.70 -1.20
C SER A 538 -40.93 -8.97 -0.63
N TRP A 539 -40.78 -8.28 0.51
CA TRP A 539 -41.86 -7.57 1.20
C TRP A 539 -42.14 -6.19 0.60
N ASP A 540 -41.12 -5.44 0.21
CA ASP A 540 -41.28 -4.09 -0.36
C ASP A 540 -42.00 -4.08 -1.70
N TYR A 541 -41.96 -5.19 -2.46
CA TYR A 541 -42.72 -5.34 -3.71
C TYR A 541 -44.16 -5.76 -3.54
N ALA A 542 -44.52 -6.37 -2.41
CA ALA A 542 -45.93 -6.75 -2.15
C ALA A 542 -46.79 -5.57 -1.68
N GLY A 543 -46.17 -4.43 -1.30
CA GLY A 543 -46.84 -3.21 -0.85
C GLY A 543 -47.02 -2.12 -1.92
N ALA A 544 -46.35 -2.23 -3.05
CA ALA A 544 -46.49 -1.31 -4.17
C ALA A 544 -47.60 -1.82 -5.10
N ASN A 545 -48.83 -1.44 -4.84
CA ASN A 545 -49.91 -1.57 -5.83
C ASN A 545 -49.53 -0.77 -7.10
N PRO A 546 -49.63 -1.35 -8.30
CA PRO A 546 -49.47 -0.57 -9.52
C PRO A 546 -50.64 0.39 -9.65
N VAL A 547 -50.38 1.69 -9.58
CA VAL A 547 -51.28 2.73 -10.10
C VAL A 547 -50.80 3.11 -11.49
#